data_21e1066d8380c594a4ef8c27c18195f7
#
_entry.id   21e1066d8380c594a4ef8c27c18195f7
#
_cell.length_a   1.000
_cell.length_b   1.000
_cell.length_c   1.000
_cell.angle_alpha   90.00
_cell.angle_beta   90.00
_cell.angle_gamma   90.00
#
_symmetry.space_group_name_H-M   'P 1'
#
loop_
_entity.id
_entity.type
_entity.pdbx_description
1 polymer ?
#
loop_
_entity_poly.entity_id
_entity_poly.type
_entity_poly.pdbx_seq_one_letter_code
_entity_poly.pdbx_strand_id
1 'polypeptide(L)'
;MSDSPLATRRAALASLLMAGGAAAGWQLTPRTPLSQIHGELQLESVVPKAFGDWQLDPYSFGGVVNPQQEQLLRQLYSQLVSRSYVSKAGERVMLAIAYGNDQRDGMQMHYPEICYPAQGFQVRSKRDVDLTVAGRTLPARRLETVLGNQRYEPVTYWTVIGQTAVRGGLRKKAVEMGYGFRDLIPDGLLFRLSSIDRDSERAFELQQRFADALLKAVAEEPRKRLVGVPG
;
A
#
# COMPACT_ATOMS: atom_id res chain seq x y z
N MET A 1 -0.81 58.44 12.56
CA MET A 1 -0.51 57.58 11.40
C MET A 1 -1.87 57.23 10.78
N SER A 2 -2.24 57.92 9.71
CA SER A 2 -3.52 57.65 9.03
C SER A 2 -3.33 56.53 8.03
N ASP A 3 -3.96 55.39 8.29
CA ASP A 3 -4.02 54.28 7.33
C ASP A 3 -4.66 54.74 6.06
N SER A 4 -3.99 54.58 4.91
CA SER A 4 -4.52 54.98 3.64
C SER A 4 -5.75 54.11 3.29
N PRO A 5 -6.84 54.73 2.75
CA PRO A 5 -8.09 54.00 2.43
C PRO A 5 -7.87 52.87 1.43
N LEU A 6 -6.79 52.92 0.65
CA LEU A 6 -6.36 51.84 -0.27
C LEU A 6 -5.80 50.63 0.47
N ALA A 7 -5.06 50.82 1.57
CA ALA A 7 -4.54 49.73 2.40
C ALA A 7 -5.70 48.98 3.07
N THR A 8 -6.69 49.67 3.59
CA THR A 8 -7.90 49.08 4.20
C THR A 8 -8.72 48.27 3.22
N ARG A 9 -8.93 48.77 1.97
CA ARG A 9 -9.63 48.05 0.91
C ARG A 9 -8.89 46.77 0.49
N ARG A 10 -7.54 46.82 0.37
CA ARG A 10 -6.75 45.64 0.02
C ARG A 10 -6.79 44.60 1.15
N ALA A 11 -6.71 45.02 2.40
CA ALA A 11 -6.86 44.11 3.54
C ALA A 11 -8.25 43.43 3.58
N ALA A 12 -9.32 44.20 3.35
CA ALA A 12 -10.67 43.66 3.31
C ALA A 12 -10.85 42.63 2.19
N LEU A 13 -10.36 42.92 0.98
CA LEU A 13 -10.40 41.97 -0.14
C LEU A 13 -9.59 40.68 0.16
N ALA A 14 -8.39 40.83 0.73
CA ALA A 14 -7.58 39.68 1.13
C ALA A 14 -8.30 38.84 2.20
N SER A 15 -8.92 39.47 3.19
CA SER A 15 -9.70 38.76 4.22
C SER A 15 -10.90 38.03 3.65
N LEU A 16 -11.62 38.63 2.72
CA LEU A 16 -12.73 37.98 2.03
C LEU A 16 -12.29 36.77 1.18
N LEU A 17 -11.17 36.90 0.46
CA LEU A 17 -10.58 35.81 -0.31
C LEU A 17 -10.12 34.65 0.60
N MET A 18 -9.49 34.97 1.73
CA MET A 18 -9.08 33.96 2.70
C MET A 18 -10.28 33.28 3.35
N ALA A 19 -11.28 34.03 3.76
CA ALA A 19 -12.52 33.47 4.32
C ALA A 19 -13.27 32.59 3.30
N GLY A 20 -13.37 33.06 2.05
CA GLY A 20 -13.95 32.28 0.95
C GLY A 20 -13.16 31.00 0.65
N GLY A 21 -11.83 31.09 0.63
CA GLY A 21 -10.95 29.92 0.46
C GLY A 21 -11.07 28.92 1.62
N ALA A 22 -11.14 29.39 2.85
CA ALA A 22 -11.33 28.55 4.03
C ALA A 22 -12.70 27.86 4.01
N ALA A 23 -13.77 28.57 3.68
CA ALA A 23 -15.12 28.01 3.53
C ALA A 23 -15.17 26.97 2.42
N ALA A 24 -14.59 27.26 1.26
CA ALA A 24 -14.50 26.30 0.15
C ALA A 24 -13.66 25.06 0.53
N GLY A 25 -12.52 25.24 1.19
CA GLY A 25 -11.69 24.14 1.68
C GLY A 25 -12.45 23.24 2.66
N TRP A 26 -13.17 23.85 3.60
CA TRP A 26 -14.01 23.11 4.56
C TRP A 26 -15.13 22.32 3.89
N GLN A 27 -15.79 22.94 2.88
CA GLN A 27 -16.86 22.30 2.12
C GLN A 27 -16.36 21.15 1.23
N LEU A 28 -15.15 21.30 0.67
CA LEU A 28 -14.52 20.31 -0.21
C LEU A 28 -13.75 19.22 0.55
N THR A 29 -13.67 19.28 1.88
CA THR A 29 -13.01 18.25 2.68
C THR A 29 -13.88 16.98 2.70
N PRO A 30 -13.41 15.84 2.16
CA PRO A 30 -14.20 14.62 2.11
C PRO A 30 -14.44 14.07 3.52
N ARG A 31 -15.62 13.49 3.76
CA ARG A 31 -16.10 13.04 5.08
C ARG A 31 -16.52 11.59 5.12
N THR A 32 -16.83 10.98 3.99
CA THR A 32 -17.41 9.64 3.89
C THR A 32 -16.34 8.60 3.59
N PRO A 33 -15.90 7.76 4.56
CA PRO A 33 -14.96 6.67 4.29
C PRO A 33 -15.55 5.65 3.32
N LEU A 34 -14.78 5.28 2.29
CA LEU A 34 -15.19 4.28 1.30
C LEU A 34 -15.43 2.92 1.95
N SER A 35 -14.71 2.60 3.02
CA SER A 35 -14.88 1.39 3.83
C SER A 35 -16.26 1.28 4.49
N GLN A 36 -16.95 2.40 4.76
CA GLN A 36 -18.33 2.39 5.27
C GLN A 36 -19.34 1.99 4.18
N ILE A 37 -19.03 2.27 2.91
CA ILE A 37 -19.92 1.97 1.77
C ILE A 37 -19.77 0.50 1.35
N HIS A 38 -18.54 0.00 1.26
CA HIS A 38 -18.24 -1.34 0.74
C HIS A 38 -17.94 -2.37 1.85
N GLY A 39 -18.05 -1.97 3.12
CA GLY A 39 -17.58 -2.76 4.25
C GLY A 39 -16.06 -2.81 4.35
N GLU A 40 -15.53 -3.11 5.51
CA GLU A 40 -14.10 -3.30 5.71
C GLU A 40 -13.62 -4.63 5.10
N LEU A 41 -12.43 -4.60 4.51
CA LEU A 41 -11.76 -5.82 4.06
C LEU A 41 -11.19 -6.54 5.29
N GLN A 42 -11.70 -7.74 5.59
CA GLN A 42 -11.20 -8.55 6.70
C GLN A 42 -10.01 -9.40 6.26
N LEU A 43 -8.80 -8.84 6.30
CA LEU A 43 -7.60 -9.48 5.74
C LEU A 43 -7.33 -10.87 6.31
N GLU A 44 -7.53 -11.05 7.63
CA GLU A 44 -7.23 -12.32 8.29
C GLU A 44 -8.09 -13.48 7.78
N SER A 45 -9.34 -13.21 7.41
CA SER A 45 -10.27 -14.19 6.84
C SER A 45 -10.14 -14.33 5.33
N VAL A 46 -9.78 -13.26 4.63
CA VAL A 46 -9.67 -13.22 3.16
C VAL A 46 -8.41 -13.93 2.66
N VAL A 47 -7.30 -13.81 3.39
CA VAL A 47 -6.02 -14.41 3.00
C VAL A 47 -5.95 -15.86 3.48
N PRO A 48 -6.02 -16.86 2.59
CA PRO A 48 -6.06 -18.26 2.99
C PRO A 48 -4.72 -18.70 3.62
N LYS A 49 -4.81 -19.59 4.61
CA LYS A 49 -3.64 -20.19 5.28
C LYS A 49 -2.99 -21.30 4.46
N ALA A 50 -3.73 -21.89 3.52
CA ALA A 50 -3.24 -22.88 2.58
C ALA A 50 -3.99 -22.74 1.24
N PHE A 51 -3.27 -22.88 0.12
CA PHE A 51 -3.83 -22.82 -1.24
C PHE A 51 -2.85 -23.44 -2.24
N GLY A 52 -3.36 -24.21 -3.20
CA GLY A 52 -2.53 -24.93 -4.16
C GLY A 52 -1.46 -25.78 -3.46
N ASP A 53 -0.19 -25.49 -3.76
CA ASP A 53 0.96 -26.16 -3.14
C ASP A 53 1.53 -25.40 -1.95
N TRP A 54 0.92 -24.29 -1.54
CA TRP A 54 1.38 -23.40 -0.48
C TRP A 54 0.65 -23.62 0.82
N GLN A 55 1.36 -23.59 1.93
CA GLN A 55 0.82 -23.59 3.28
C GLN A 55 1.62 -22.65 4.18
N LEU A 56 1.05 -22.24 5.30
CA LEU A 56 1.80 -21.47 6.31
C LEU A 56 3.05 -22.25 6.71
N ASP A 57 4.19 -21.56 6.78
CA ASP A 57 5.42 -22.14 7.29
C ASP A 57 5.33 -22.26 8.83
N PRO A 58 5.23 -23.48 9.38
CA PRO A 58 5.07 -23.69 10.82
C PRO A 58 6.31 -23.28 11.62
N TYR A 59 7.46 -23.12 10.95
CA TYR A 59 8.73 -22.73 11.58
C TYR A 59 9.04 -21.25 11.41
N SER A 60 8.19 -20.52 10.70
CA SER A 60 8.33 -19.07 10.57
C SER A 60 7.73 -18.39 11.81
N PHE A 61 8.56 -18.13 12.78
CA PHE A 61 8.28 -17.03 13.72
C PHE A 61 8.22 -15.76 12.88
N GLY A 62 7.03 -15.19 12.71
CA GLY A 62 6.76 -14.06 11.82
C GLY A 62 7.96 -13.13 11.70
N GLY A 63 8.31 -12.74 10.47
CA GLY A 63 9.62 -12.13 10.20
C GLY A 63 10.01 -11.16 11.30
N VAL A 64 11.27 -11.10 11.67
CA VAL A 64 11.80 -10.27 12.78
C VAL A 64 11.45 -8.81 12.47
N VAL A 65 10.20 -8.46 12.72
CA VAL A 65 9.76 -7.06 12.74
C VAL A 65 10.22 -6.54 14.09
N ASN A 66 11.06 -5.51 14.08
CA ASN A 66 11.40 -4.80 15.30
C ASN A 66 10.09 -4.45 16.05
N PRO A 67 9.89 -4.85 17.32
CA PRO A 67 8.64 -4.63 18.06
C PRO A 67 8.16 -3.16 18.04
N GLN A 68 9.10 -2.21 18.05
CA GLN A 68 8.80 -0.78 17.93
C GLN A 68 8.20 -0.42 16.57
N GLN A 69 8.67 -1.07 15.51
CA GLN A 69 8.18 -0.88 14.16
C GLN A 69 6.80 -1.54 13.97
N GLU A 70 6.57 -2.69 14.59
CA GLU A 70 5.26 -3.33 14.60
C GLU A 70 4.20 -2.46 15.31
N GLN A 71 4.54 -1.86 16.43
CA GLN A 71 3.65 -0.90 17.10
C GLN A 71 3.32 0.31 16.22
N LEU A 72 4.31 0.88 15.55
CA LEU A 72 4.09 1.98 14.60
C LEU A 72 3.18 1.56 13.44
N LEU A 73 3.41 0.39 12.87
CA LEU A 73 2.58 -0.14 11.79
C LEU A 73 1.14 -0.38 12.25
N ARG A 74 0.93 -0.88 13.48
CA ARG A 74 -0.41 -1.08 14.06
C ARG A 74 -1.14 0.24 14.35
N GLN A 75 -0.42 1.35 14.53
CA GLN A 75 -1.02 2.69 14.67
C GLN A 75 -1.40 3.28 13.31
N LEU A 76 -0.67 2.94 12.25
CA LEU A 76 -0.85 3.49 10.91
C LEU A 76 -1.85 2.69 10.05
N TYR A 77 -1.99 1.39 10.33
CA TYR A 77 -2.84 0.50 9.54
C TYR A 77 -3.94 -0.10 10.42
N SER A 78 -5.16 -0.11 9.89
CA SER A 78 -6.30 -0.74 10.57
C SER A 78 -6.15 -2.26 10.63
N GLN A 79 -5.53 -2.87 9.61
CA GLN A 79 -5.27 -4.30 9.56
C GLN A 79 -3.91 -4.58 8.94
N LEU A 80 -3.21 -5.57 9.51
CA LEU A 80 -1.92 -6.04 9.03
C LEU A 80 -1.90 -7.57 9.06
N VAL A 81 -1.65 -8.18 7.90
CA VAL A 81 -1.35 -9.61 7.78
C VAL A 81 0.11 -9.75 7.42
N SER A 82 0.87 -10.48 8.22
CA SER A 82 2.27 -10.84 7.96
C SER A 82 2.41 -12.36 8.14
N ARG A 83 2.71 -13.07 7.05
CA ARG A 83 2.77 -14.53 7.02
C ARG A 83 3.90 -15.00 6.14
N SER A 84 4.54 -16.09 6.52
CA SER A 84 5.45 -16.82 5.64
C SER A 84 4.76 -18.10 5.17
N TYR A 85 4.96 -18.41 3.90
CA TYR A 85 4.44 -19.60 3.27
C TYR A 85 5.57 -20.47 2.74
N VAL A 86 5.36 -21.77 2.78
CA VAL A 86 6.27 -22.77 2.21
C VAL A 86 5.52 -23.60 1.18
N SER A 87 6.14 -23.83 0.01
CA SER A 87 5.61 -24.73 -1.01
C SER A 87 5.96 -26.18 -0.70
N LYS A 88 5.29 -27.15 -1.35
CA LYS A 88 5.67 -28.57 -1.30
C LYS A 88 7.10 -28.82 -1.77
N ALA A 89 7.66 -27.95 -2.60
CA ALA A 89 9.05 -27.99 -3.05
C ALA A 89 10.04 -27.35 -2.07
N GLY A 90 9.56 -26.83 -0.92
CA GLY A 90 10.40 -26.17 0.09
C GLY A 90 10.72 -24.69 -0.21
N GLU A 91 10.16 -24.11 -1.29
CA GLU A 91 10.31 -22.69 -1.60
C GLU A 91 9.58 -21.84 -0.56
N ARG A 92 10.12 -20.68 -0.20
CA ARG A 92 9.52 -19.79 0.82
C ARG A 92 9.23 -18.41 0.27
N VAL A 93 8.03 -17.90 0.60
CA VAL A 93 7.62 -16.52 0.31
C VAL A 93 7.06 -15.88 1.58
N MET A 94 7.54 -14.69 1.88
CA MET A 94 7.01 -13.83 2.94
C MET A 94 5.98 -12.88 2.34
N LEU A 95 4.77 -12.91 2.88
CA LEU A 95 3.66 -12.04 2.51
C LEU A 95 3.42 -11.01 3.62
N ALA A 96 3.31 -9.76 3.24
CA ALA A 96 2.77 -8.72 4.12
C ALA A 96 1.72 -7.91 3.37
N ILE A 97 0.54 -7.77 3.99
CA ILE A 97 -0.55 -6.94 3.49
C ILE A 97 -0.92 -5.96 4.58
N ALA A 98 -0.76 -4.68 4.29
CA ALA A 98 -1.15 -3.59 5.19
C ALA A 98 -2.36 -2.87 4.58
N TYR A 99 -3.43 -2.74 5.36
CA TYR A 99 -4.67 -2.09 4.95
C TYR A 99 -5.01 -0.94 5.92
N GLY A 100 -5.29 0.22 5.35
CA GLY A 100 -5.76 1.40 6.07
C GLY A 100 -7.09 1.86 5.50
N ASN A 101 -8.08 2.03 6.36
CA ASN A 101 -9.43 2.45 5.98
C ASN A 101 -9.55 3.96 5.73
N ASP A 102 -8.50 4.73 5.95
CA ASP A 102 -8.41 6.17 5.70
C ASP A 102 -7.03 6.52 5.15
N GLN A 103 -6.96 7.08 3.94
CA GLN A 103 -5.72 7.50 3.28
C GLN A 103 -5.55 9.03 3.22
N ARG A 104 -6.29 9.77 4.07
CA ARG A 104 -6.07 11.21 4.23
C ARG A 104 -4.71 11.51 4.86
N ASP A 105 -4.33 12.76 4.82
CA ASP A 105 -3.02 13.31 5.23
C ASP A 105 -2.39 12.62 6.45
N GLY A 106 -1.16 12.15 6.28
CA GLY A 106 -0.34 11.51 7.31
C GLY A 106 -0.41 9.99 7.36
N MET A 107 -1.42 9.35 6.80
CA MET A 107 -1.51 7.89 6.63
C MET A 107 -0.79 7.45 5.36
N GLN A 108 0.44 7.91 5.18
CA GLN A 108 1.23 7.56 4.01
C GLN A 108 1.58 6.08 4.08
N MET A 109 1.22 5.35 3.01
CA MET A 109 1.73 3.99 2.83
C MET A 109 3.26 4.00 2.94
N HIS A 110 3.78 3.23 3.87
CA HIS A 110 5.22 3.08 4.06
C HIS A 110 5.77 2.15 2.97
N TYR A 111 6.18 2.76 1.86
CA TYR A 111 6.76 2.03 0.75
C TYR A 111 8.03 1.26 1.17
N PRO A 112 8.22 0.04 0.66
CA PRO A 112 9.41 -0.77 0.97
C PRO A 112 10.73 -0.04 0.73
N GLU A 113 10.84 0.82 -0.29
CA GLU A 113 12.04 1.60 -0.55
C GLU A 113 12.38 2.63 0.55
N ILE A 114 11.46 2.89 1.49
CA ILE A 114 11.69 3.73 2.66
C ILE A 114 11.91 2.86 3.91
N CYS A 115 11.08 1.81 4.07
CA CYS A 115 11.12 0.97 5.27
C CYS A 115 12.33 0.04 5.31
N TYR A 116 12.79 -0.48 4.15
CA TYR A 116 13.95 -1.37 4.10
C TYR A 116 15.25 -0.67 4.50
N PRO A 117 15.57 0.56 3.99
CA PRO A 117 16.72 1.32 4.47
C PRO A 117 16.66 1.64 5.97
N ALA A 118 15.48 1.95 6.51
CA ALA A 118 15.31 2.19 7.94
C ALA A 118 15.62 0.93 8.80
N GLN A 119 15.57 -0.27 8.20
CA GLN A 119 15.95 -1.54 8.81
C GLN A 119 17.40 -1.95 8.51
N GLY A 120 18.19 -1.08 7.88
CA GLY A 120 19.59 -1.34 7.53
C GLY A 120 19.80 -2.05 6.19
N PHE A 121 18.74 -2.30 5.41
CA PHE A 121 18.88 -2.83 4.06
C PHE A 121 19.36 -1.76 3.10
N GLN A 122 20.17 -2.16 2.14
CA GLN A 122 20.51 -1.36 0.97
C GLN A 122 19.56 -1.73 -0.18
N VAL A 123 18.90 -0.74 -0.78
CA VAL A 123 18.13 -0.90 -2.02
C VAL A 123 19.10 -0.75 -3.19
N ARG A 124 19.41 -1.85 -3.88
CA ARG A 124 20.36 -1.87 -5.00
C ARG A 124 19.71 -1.50 -6.32
N SER A 125 18.47 -1.93 -6.51
CA SER A 125 17.70 -1.56 -7.70
C SER A 125 16.23 -1.36 -7.36
N LYS A 126 15.55 -0.54 -8.16
CA LYS A 126 14.11 -0.31 -8.13
C LYS A 126 13.59 -0.27 -9.55
N ARG A 127 12.66 -1.17 -9.89
CA ARG A 127 12.05 -1.27 -11.22
C ARG A 127 10.55 -1.22 -11.14
N ASP A 128 9.93 -0.39 -11.95
CA ASP A 128 8.49 -0.42 -12.19
C ASP A 128 8.20 -1.54 -13.20
N VAL A 129 7.20 -2.36 -12.90
CA VAL A 129 6.79 -3.50 -13.72
C VAL A 129 5.28 -3.58 -13.84
N ASP A 130 4.79 -4.18 -14.91
CA ASP A 130 3.42 -4.59 -15.04
C ASP A 130 3.33 -6.08 -14.69
N LEU A 131 2.69 -6.37 -13.55
CA LEU A 131 2.58 -7.72 -13.00
C LEU A 131 1.26 -8.34 -13.42
N THR A 132 1.31 -9.50 -14.06
CA THR A 132 0.09 -10.26 -14.41
C THR A 132 -0.15 -11.34 -13.37
N VAL A 133 -1.27 -11.25 -12.66
CA VAL A 133 -1.71 -12.19 -11.61
C VAL A 133 -3.23 -12.39 -11.67
N ALA A 134 -3.69 -13.62 -11.49
CA ALA A 134 -5.10 -14.02 -11.57
C ALA A 134 -5.82 -13.47 -12.82
N GLY A 135 -5.13 -13.44 -13.97
CA GLY A 135 -5.66 -12.96 -15.25
C GLY A 135 -5.78 -11.44 -15.36
N ARG A 136 -5.19 -10.67 -14.43
CA ARG A 136 -5.19 -9.21 -14.44
C ARG A 136 -3.76 -8.69 -14.45
N THR A 137 -3.52 -7.63 -15.22
CA THR A 137 -2.25 -6.89 -15.20
C THR A 137 -2.41 -5.66 -14.33
N LEU A 138 -1.49 -5.47 -13.39
CA LEU A 138 -1.50 -4.35 -12.45
C LEU A 138 -0.12 -3.71 -12.35
N PRO A 139 -0.06 -2.39 -12.08
CA PRO A 139 1.19 -1.69 -11.86
C PRO A 139 1.83 -2.13 -10.55
N ALA A 140 3.02 -2.70 -10.62
CA ALA A 140 3.78 -3.15 -9.47
C ALA A 140 5.20 -2.59 -9.48
N ARG A 141 5.95 -2.84 -8.42
CA ARG A 141 7.35 -2.45 -8.29
C ARG A 141 8.17 -3.61 -7.73
N ARG A 142 9.37 -3.79 -8.26
CA ARG A 142 10.35 -4.76 -7.80
C ARG A 142 11.57 -4.04 -7.24
N LEU A 143 12.05 -4.50 -6.09
CA LEU A 143 13.26 -4.00 -5.44
C LEU A 143 14.24 -5.15 -5.27
N GLU A 144 15.51 -4.87 -5.50
CA GLU A 144 16.60 -5.73 -5.05
C GLU A 144 17.17 -5.13 -3.78
N THR A 145 17.03 -5.84 -2.67
CA THR A 145 17.50 -5.37 -1.36
C THR A 145 18.49 -6.32 -0.75
N VAL A 146 19.41 -5.80 0.05
CA VAL A 146 20.42 -6.61 0.75
C VAL A 146 20.69 -6.04 2.13
N LEU A 147 20.74 -6.91 3.14
CA LEU A 147 21.17 -6.57 4.49
C LEU A 147 22.57 -7.14 4.72
N GLY A 148 23.55 -6.24 4.88
CA GLY A 148 24.96 -6.61 4.89
C GLY A 148 25.36 -7.30 3.58
N ASN A 149 26.16 -8.38 3.68
CA ASN A 149 26.58 -9.19 2.54
C ASN A 149 25.93 -10.59 2.54
N GLN A 150 24.93 -10.84 3.38
CA GLN A 150 24.44 -12.19 3.67
C GLN A 150 22.97 -12.38 3.29
N ARG A 151 22.10 -11.40 3.54
CA ARG A 151 20.66 -11.52 3.29
C ARG A 151 20.27 -10.71 2.06
N TYR A 152 20.13 -11.40 0.95
CA TYR A 152 19.53 -10.87 -0.28
C TYR A 152 18.04 -11.11 -0.21
N GLU A 153 17.25 -10.04 -0.30
CA GLU A 153 15.80 -10.11 -0.17
C GLU A 153 15.13 -9.31 -1.29
N PRO A 154 14.95 -9.92 -2.49
CA PRO A 154 14.13 -9.35 -3.54
C PRO A 154 12.69 -9.16 -3.09
N VAL A 155 12.08 -8.04 -3.46
CA VAL A 155 10.73 -7.63 -3.04
C VAL A 155 9.90 -7.28 -4.26
N THR A 156 8.69 -7.81 -4.33
CA THR A 156 7.64 -7.36 -5.26
C THR A 156 6.49 -6.75 -4.45
N TYR A 157 6.03 -5.57 -4.83
CA TYR A 157 4.88 -4.97 -4.16
C TYR A 157 4.03 -4.15 -5.12
N TRP A 158 2.78 -3.96 -4.74
CA TRP A 158 1.85 -3.01 -5.36
C TRP A 158 0.98 -2.34 -4.33
N THR A 159 0.32 -1.26 -4.74
CA THR A 159 -0.57 -0.48 -3.90
C THR A 159 -1.91 -0.28 -4.58
N VAL A 160 -2.97 -0.28 -3.79
CA VAL A 160 -4.32 0.00 -4.24
C VAL A 160 -4.87 1.15 -3.40
N ILE A 161 -5.47 2.15 -4.05
CA ILE A 161 -6.19 3.26 -3.43
C ILE A 161 -7.65 3.13 -3.83
N GLY A 162 -8.53 2.89 -2.85
CA GLY A 162 -9.91 2.52 -3.11
C GLY A 162 -9.97 1.27 -3.98
N GLN A 163 -10.34 1.42 -5.24
CA GLN A 163 -10.41 0.32 -6.20
C GLN A 163 -9.32 0.40 -7.29
N THR A 164 -8.38 1.34 -7.20
CA THR A 164 -7.43 1.61 -8.28
C THR A 164 -6.00 1.21 -7.88
N ALA A 165 -5.39 0.35 -8.68
CA ALA A 165 -3.98 0.02 -8.52
C ALA A 165 -3.09 1.17 -9.02
N VAL A 166 -2.14 1.61 -8.20
CA VAL A 166 -1.26 2.76 -8.50
C VAL A 166 0.18 2.49 -8.06
N ARG A 167 1.16 3.07 -8.78
CA ARG A 167 2.59 3.01 -8.38
C ARG A 167 2.99 4.14 -7.42
N GLY A 168 2.08 5.03 -7.06
CA GLY A 168 2.39 6.24 -6.30
C GLY A 168 2.55 7.49 -7.16
N GLY A 169 3.19 8.54 -6.62
CA GLY A 169 3.43 9.80 -7.33
C GLY A 169 2.17 10.55 -7.72
N LEU A 170 2.21 11.27 -8.85
CA LEU A 170 1.11 12.10 -9.32
C LEU A 170 -0.17 11.30 -9.60
N ARG A 171 -0.05 10.06 -10.07
CA ARG A 171 -1.20 9.21 -10.33
C ARG A 171 -1.95 8.85 -9.05
N LYS A 172 -1.25 8.53 -7.96
CA LYS A 172 -1.85 8.32 -6.63
C LYS A 172 -2.64 9.57 -6.23
N LYS A 173 -2.00 10.75 -6.35
CA LYS A 173 -2.63 12.04 -6.01
C LYS A 173 -3.90 12.30 -6.85
N ALA A 174 -3.86 12.02 -8.15
CA ALA A 174 -5.02 12.17 -9.03
C ALA A 174 -6.19 11.25 -8.63
N VAL A 175 -5.89 10.00 -8.25
CA VAL A 175 -6.91 9.04 -7.78
C VAL A 175 -7.51 9.52 -6.45
N GLU A 176 -6.68 9.94 -5.49
CA GLU A 176 -7.13 10.49 -4.20
C GLU A 176 -8.02 11.72 -4.39
N MET A 177 -7.62 12.66 -5.25
CA MET A 177 -8.45 13.83 -5.59
C MET A 177 -9.79 13.43 -6.24
N GLY A 178 -9.78 12.43 -7.13
CA GLY A 178 -10.99 11.91 -7.75
C GLY A 178 -12.01 11.35 -6.75
N TYR A 179 -11.53 10.73 -5.66
CA TYR A 179 -12.36 10.33 -4.53
C TYR A 179 -12.81 11.57 -3.73
N GLY A 180 -11.91 12.50 -3.43
CA GLY A 180 -12.21 13.73 -2.68
C GLY A 180 -13.32 14.55 -3.30
N PHE A 181 -13.33 14.74 -4.62
CA PHE A 181 -14.40 15.44 -5.34
C PHE A 181 -15.78 14.75 -5.25
N ARG A 182 -15.83 13.51 -4.83
CA ARG A 182 -17.08 12.74 -4.59
C ARG A 182 -17.43 12.65 -3.11
N ASP A 183 -16.81 13.46 -2.25
CA ASP A 183 -16.94 13.41 -0.79
C ASP A 183 -16.51 12.04 -0.19
N LEU A 184 -15.60 11.33 -0.85
CA LEU A 184 -15.15 10.01 -0.44
C LEU A 184 -13.71 10.04 0.06
N ILE A 185 -13.46 9.34 1.16
CA ILE A 185 -12.15 9.06 1.70
C ILE A 185 -11.78 7.64 1.25
N PRO A 186 -10.81 7.46 0.35
CA PRO A 186 -10.44 6.12 -0.09
C PRO A 186 -9.71 5.36 1.02
N ASP A 187 -9.95 4.06 1.08
CA ASP A 187 -9.08 3.12 1.77
C ASP A 187 -7.82 2.85 0.94
N GLY A 188 -6.82 2.25 1.55
CA GLY A 188 -5.57 1.93 0.87
C GLY A 188 -4.99 0.60 1.31
N LEU A 189 -4.30 -0.05 0.39
CA LEU A 189 -3.68 -1.35 0.61
C LEU A 189 -2.28 -1.37 0.00
N LEU A 190 -1.33 -1.88 0.78
CA LEU A 190 -0.01 -2.27 0.32
C LEU A 190 0.09 -3.79 0.37
N PHE A 191 0.33 -4.42 -0.76
CA PHE A 191 0.58 -5.85 -0.88
C PHE A 191 2.06 -6.06 -1.20
N ARG A 192 2.78 -6.75 -0.32
CA ARG A 192 4.21 -6.98 -0.44
C ARG A 192 4.54 -8.46 -0.36
N LEU A 193 5.37 -8.91 -1.27
CA LEU A 193 6.00 -10.22 -1.30
C LEU A 193 7.50 -10.07 -1.20
N SER A 194 8.16 -10.95 -0.47
CA SER A 194 9.61 -11.04 -0.47
C SER A 194 10.07 -12.49 -0.32
N SER A 195 11.30 -12.75 -0.76
CA SER A 195 11.93 -14.07 -0.67
C SER A 195 13.41 -13.87 -0.39
N ILE A 196 14.04 -14.77 0.35
CA ILE A 196 15.48 -14.72 0.59
C ILE A 196 16.16 -15.52 -0.53
N ASP A 197 16.75 -14.82 -1.48
CA ASP A 197 17.42 -15.41 -2.63
C ASP A 197 18.48 -14.46 -3.19
N ARG A 198 19.64 -15.00 -3.58
CA ARG A 198 20.69 -14.23 -4.27
C ARG A 198 20.36 -13.97 -5.73
N ASP A 199 19.56 -14.83 -6.33
CA ASP A 199 19.05 -14.67 -7.69
C ASP A 199 17.71 -13.93 -7.66
N SER A 200 17.75 -12.64 -7.95
CA SER A 200 16.59 -11.76 -7.89
C SER A 200 15.52 -12.14 -8.92
N GLU A 201 15.91 -12.58 -10.11
CA GLU A 201 14.91 -12.93 -11.15
C GLU A 201 14.16 -14.22 -10.77
N ARG A 202 14.88 -15.23 -10.27
CA ARG A 202 14.25 -16.45 -9.73
C ARG A 202 13.28 -16.13 -8.59
N ALA A 203 13.67 -15.24 -7.68
CA ALA A 203 12.80 -14.79 -6.59
C ALA A 203 11.55 -14.07 -7.10
N PHE A 204 11.68 -13.20 -8.12
CA PHE A 204 10.56 -12.49 -8.71
C PHE A 204 9.58 -13.42 -9.44
N GLU A 205 10.08 -14.43 -10.13
CA GLU A 205 9.24 -15.48 -10.74
C GLU A 205 8.49 -16.28 -9.67
N LEU A 206 9.17 -16.67 -8.58
CA LEU A 206 8.57 -17.37 -7.46
C LEU A 206 7.44 -16.53 -6.84
N GLN A 207 7.70 -15.26 -6.55
CA GLN A 207 6.73 -14.33 -5.98
C GLN A 207 5.53 -14.13 -6.89
N GLN A 208 5.74 -14.10 -8.21
CA GLN A 208 4.65 -13.99 -9.18
C GLN A 208 3.78 -15.25 -9.22
N ARG A 209 4.38 -16.45 -9.23
CA ARG A 209 3.66 -17.72 -9.14
C ARG A 209 2.86 -17.82 -7.83
N PHE A 210 3.47 -17.41 -6.71
CA PHE A 210 2.80 -17.34 -5.41
C PHE A 210 1.60 -16.40 -5.44
N ALA A 211 1.78 -15.16 -5.93
CA ALA A 211 0.72 -14.17 -6.03
C ALA A 211 -0.45 -14.66 -6.90
N ASP A 212 -0.14 -15.27 -8.04
CA ASP A 212 -1.15 -15.83 -8.95
C ASP A 212 -1.97 -16.93 -8.26
N ALA A 213 -1.30 -17.87 -7.59
CA ALA A 213 -1.96 -18.95 -6.87
C ALA A 213 -2.82 -18.45 -5.69
N LEU A 214 -2.27 -17.53 -4.87
CA LEU A 214 -2.97 -16.92 -3.75
C LEU A 214 -4.23 -16.20 -4.22
N LEU A 215 -4.10 -15.32 -5.21
CA LEU A 215 -5.20 -14.48 -5.68
C LEU A 215 -6.28 -15.31 -6.39
N LYS A 216 -5.94 -16.40 -7.05
CA LYS A 216 -6.92 -17.37 -7.59
C LYS A 216 -7.71 -18.07 -6.50
N ALA A 217 -7.11 -18.31 -5.34
CA ALA A 217 -7.76 -18.96 -4.21
C ALA A 217 -8.66 -17.99 -3.39
N VAL A 218 -8.48 -16.68 -3.55
CA VAL A 218 -9.32 -15.66 -2.91
C VAL A 218 -10.62 -15.47 -3.71
N ALA A 219 -11.75 -15.34 -3.01
CA ALA A 219 -13.05 -15.06 -3.63
C ALA A 219 -13.01 -13.76 -4.46
N GLU A 220 -13.88 -13.66 -5.47
CA GLU A 220 -13.78 -12.61 -6.50
C GLU A 220 -13.85 -11.19 -5.94
N GLU A 221 -14.80 -10.90 -5.05
CA GLU A 221 -14.99 -9.55 -4.53
C GLU A 221 -13.80 -9.07 -3.68
N PRO A 222 -13.32 -9.80 -2.64
CA PRO A 222 -12.11 -9.39 -1.94
C PRO A 222 -10.87 -9.40 -2.83
N ARG A 223 -10.76 -10.31 -3.81
CA ARG A 223 -9.66 -10.30 -4.78
C ARG A 223 -9.58 -9.00 -5.58
N LYS A 224 -10.73 -8.46 -6.05
CA LYS A 224 -10.78 -7.16 -6.73
C LYS A 224 -10.19 -6.04 -5.87
N ARG A 225 -10.42 -6.08 -4.57
CA ARG A 225 -9.85 -5.10 -3.62
C ARG A 225 -8.36 -5.30 -3.36
N LEU A 226 -7.86 -6.54 -3.41
CA LEU A 226 -6.44 -6.83 -3.24
C LEU A 226 -5.58 -6.43 -4.45
N VAL A 227 -6.13 -6.51 -5.66
CA VAL A 227 -5.40 -6.21 -6.91
C VAL A 227 -5.76 -4.84 -7.50
N GLY A 228 -6.90 -4.31 -7.16
CA GLY A 228 -7.46 -3.12 -7.79
C GLY A 228 -7.85 -3.33 -9.25
N VAL A 229 -8.38 -2.29 -9.87
CA VAL A 229 -8.51 -2.19 -11.33
C VAL A 229 -7.36 -1.33 -11.85
N PRO A 230 -6.81 -1.62 -13.05
CA PRO A 230 -5.86 -0.71 -13.68
C PRO A 230 -6.52 0.64 -13.86
N GLY A 231 -5.87 1.67 -13.35
CA GLY A 231 -6.36 3.03 -13.48
C GLY A 231 -5.96 3.66 -14.80
#